data_b9d5e58931ebc1b478049a4705b9083f
#
_entry.id   b9d5e58931ebc1b478049a4705b9083f
#
_cell.length_a   1.000
_cell.length_b   1.000
_cell.length_c   1.000
_cell.angle_alpha   90.00
_cell.angle_beta   90.00
_cell.angle_gamma   90.00
#
_symmetry.space_group_name_H-M   'P 1'
#
loop_
_entity.id
_entity.type
_entity.pdbx_description
1 polymer ?
#
loop_
_entity_poly.entity_id
_entity_poly.type
_entity_poly.pdbx_seq_one_letter_code
_entity_poly.pdbx_strand_id
1 'polypeptide(L)'
;MESIIVAPPLLRLNMVAPTNPPPDPVPNETNVLLRHLIDLQAAQLGLMKKQFSRNDDHDRLRQLHERHGPDFAPLPTACKQVLPKLEQRYLALLSDLAERLEDIDDLDSEFTLAEFLDRFGPKMMQLGHIINQVGMFANLAPKPEPA
;
A
#
# COMPACT_ATOMS: atom_id res chain seq x y z
N MET A 1 35.86 23.90 79.49
CA MET A 1 35.52 24.65 78.26
C MET A 1 34.67 23.74 77.43
N GLU A 2 33.38 23.87 77.64
CA GLU A 2 32.37 23.05 76.86
C GLU A 2 31.97 23.78 75.59
N SER A 3 32.28 23.21 74.50
CA SER A 3 31.84 23.67 73.18
C SER A 3 30.41 23.18 72.90
N ILE A 4 29.45 24.11 73.02
CA ILE A 4 28.07 23.83 72.68
C ILE A 4 27.98 23.87 71.12
N ILE A 5 27.80 22.70 70.53
CA ILE A 5 27.47 22.60 69.12
C ILE A 5 25.97 22.81 69.01
N VAL A 6 25.59 24.00 68.49
CA VAL A 6 24.19 24.31 68.15
C VAL A 6 23.95 23.65 66.79
N ALA A 7 23.14 22.58 66.77
CA ALA A 7 22.66 22.02 65.51
C ALA A 7 21.65 22.99 64.84
N PRO A 8 21.77 23.22 63.52
CA PRO A 8 20.82 24.07 62.80
C PRO A 8 19.44 23.41 62.75
N PRO A 9 18.37 24.20 62.80
CA PRO A 9 17.03 23.69 62.72
C PRO A 9 16.81 23.05 61.32
N LEU A 10 16.46 21.77 61.35
CA LEU A 10 15.99 21.06 60.15
C LEU A 10 14.75 21.78 59.62
N LEU A 11 14.92 22.48 58.52
CA LEU A 11 13.83 22.95 57.67
C LEU A 11 12.99 21.74 57.27
N ARG A 12 11.88 21.52 57.94
CA ARG A 12 10.83 20.63 57.44
C ARG A 12 10.26 21.28 56.19
N LEU A 13 10.81 20.88 55.04
CA LEU A 13 10.16 21.04 53.76
C LEU A 13 8.86 20.25 53.84
N ASN A 14 7.78 20.96 54.09
CA ASN A 14 6.44 20.43 53.88
C ASN A 14 6.26 20.27 52.38
N MET A 15 6.70 19.14 51.84
CA MET A 15 6.36 18.76 50.49
C MET A 15 4.84 18.41 50.52
N VAL A 16 4.06 19.45 50.29
CA VAL A 16 2.70 19.28 49.79
C VAL A 16 2.89 18.65 48.42
N ALA A 17 2.73 17.35 48.34
CA ALA A 17 2.64 16.69 47.05
C ALA A 17 1.56 17.40 46.25
N PRO A 18 1.84 17.86 45.01
CA PRO A 18 0.79 18.39 44.17
C PRO A 18 -0.20 17.24 43.98
N THR A 19 -1.34 17.32 44.59
CA THR A 19 -2.50 16.49 44.23
C THR A 19 -2.90 16.92 42.82
N ASN A 20 -2.21 16.38 41.80
CA ASN A 20 -2.73 16.40 40.46
C ASN A 20 -4.08 15.69 40.54
N PRO A 21 -5.19 16.37 40.18
CA PRO A 21 -6.43 15.64 40.01
C PRO A 21 -6.19 14.50 39.03
N PRO A 22 -6.83 13.34 39.24
CA PRO A 22 -6.73 12.25 38.28
C PRO A 22 -7.06 12.82 36.88
N PRO A 23 -6.29 12.49 35.85
CA PRO A 23 -6.57 13.00 34.52
C PRO A 23 -8.02 12.70 34.21
N ASP A 24 -8.76 13.73 33.84
CA ASP A 24 -10.14 13.58 33.40
C ASP A 24 -10.17 12.48 32.35
N PRO A 25 -11.18 11.57 32.37
CA PRO A 25 -11.30 10.53 31.38
C PRO A 25 -11.32 11.21 30.02
N VAL A 26 -10.27 10.96 29.22
CA VAL A 26 -10.12 11.54 27.88
C VAL A 26 -11.43 11.30 27.15
N PRO A 27 -12.15 12.35 26.72
CA PRO A 27 -13.47 12.20 26.15
C PRO A 27 -13.43 11.18 25.04
N ASN A 28 -14.45 10.34 24.93
CA ASN A 28 -14.55 9.32 23.90
C ASN A 28 -14.38 9.91 22.48
N GLU A 29 -14.78 11.17 22.32
CA GLU A 29 -14.58 11.99 21.13
C GLU A 29 -13.11 12.20 20.76
N THR A 30 -12.23 12.46 21.72
CA THR A 30 -10.78 12.63 21.46
C THR A 30 -10.18 11.33 20.93
N ASN A 31 -10.55 10.18 21.48
CA ASN A 31 -10.11 8.89 20.99
C ASN A 31 -10.63 8.59 19.56
N VAL A 32 -11.85 8.98 19.26
CA VAL A 32 -12.43 8.86 17.91
C VAL A 32 -11.66 9.75 16.92
N LEU A 33 -11.39 10.99 17.29
CA LEU A 33 -10.61 11.92 16.44
C LEU A 33 -9.17 11.43 16.22
N LEU A 34 -8.52 10.88 17.25
CA LEU A 34 -7.18 10.31 17.12
C LEU A 34 -7.15 9.12 16.17
N ARG A 35 -8.13 8.22 16.26
CA ARG A 35 -8.26 7.10 15.31
C ARG A 35 -8.46 7.60 13.88
N HIS A 36 -9.33 8.56 13.69
CA HIS A 36 -9.57 9.16 12.39
C HIS A 36 -8.31 9.81 11.80
N LEU A 37 -7.52 10.49 12.66
CA LEU A 37 -6.23 11.06 12.27
C LEU A 37 -5.23 9.99 11.84
N ILE A 38 -5.15 8.87 12.57
CA ILE A 38 -4.30 7.73 12.22
C ILE A 38 -4.71 7.13 10.87
N ASP A 39 -6.01 6.96 10.64
CA ASP A 39 -6.53 6.43 9.37
C ASP A 39 -6.21 7.35 8.19
N LEU A 40 -6.36 8.67 8.37
CA LEU A 40 -5.99 9.66 7.36
C LEU A 40 -4.48 9.63 7.06
N GLN A 41 -3.63 9.54 8.09
CA GLN A 41 -2.17 9.43 7.90
C GLN A 41 -1.79 8.13 7.20
N ALA A 42 -2.42 7.00 7.52
CA ALA A 42 -2.20 5.73 6.85
C ALA A 42 -2.61 5.81 5.36
N ALA A 43 -3.74 6.44 5.06
CA ALA A 43 -4.17 6.67 3.69
C ALA A 43 -3.19 7.58 2.93
N GLN A 44 -2.70 8.65 3.56
CA GLN A 44 -1.72 9.55 2.96
C GLN A 44 -0.39 8.85 2.66
N LEU A 45 0.12 8.03 3.60
CA LEU A 45 1.32 7.21 3.37
C LEU A 45 1.12 6.20 2.23
N GLY A 46 -0.07 5.62 2.13
CA GLY A 46 -0.43 4.73 1.02
C GLY A 46 -0.37 5.42 -0.34
N LEU A 47 -0.88 6.65 -0.44
CA LEU A 47 -0.80 7.46 -1.65
C LEU A 47 0.64 7.86 -1.98
N MET A 48 1.43 8.26 -0.99
CA MET A 48 2.86 8.59 -1.20
C MET A 48 3.64 7.38 -1.71
N LYS A 49 3.47 6.19 -1.13
CA LYS A 49 4.10 4.95 -1.61
C LYS A 49 3.76 4.66 -3.07
N LYS A 50 2.50 4.84 -3.47
CA LYS A 50 2.08 4.69 -4.88
C LYS A 50 2.73 5.70 -5.81
N GLN A 51 2.93 6.94 -5.36
CA GLN A 51 3.61 7.98 -6.15
C GLN A 51 5.10 7.65 -6.33
N PHE A 52 5.79 7.20 -5.27
CA PHE A 52 7.20 6.80 -5.36
C PHE A 52 7.38 5.62 -6.32
N SER A 53 6.57 4.58 -6.23
CA SER A 53 6.63 3.45 -7.16
C SER A 53 6.40 3.88 -8.62
N ARG A 54 5.48 4.81 -8.87
CA ARG A 54 5.26 5.36 -10.22
C ARG A 54 6.46 6.13 -10.75
N ASN A 55 7.12 6.91 -9.89
CA ASN A 55 8.30 7.67 -10.29
C ASN A 55 9.47 6.74 -10.64
N ASP A 56 9.69 5.68 -9.86
CA ASP A 56 10.71 4.68 -10.14
C ASP A 56 10.48 3.97 -11.47
N ASP A 57 9.25 3.61 -11.77
CA ASP A 57 8.88 2.98 -13.05
C ASP A 57 9.09 3.94 -14.23
N HIS A 58 8.72 5.20 -14.09
CA HIS A 58 8.97 6.23 -15.10
C HIS A 58 10.46 6.47 -15.36
N ASP A 59 11.27 6.51 -14.31
CA ASP A 59 12.72 6.67 -14.43
C ASP A 59 13.38 5.46 -15.11
N ARG A 60 12.93 4.26 -14.79
CA ARG A 60 13.38 3.01 -15.47
C ARG A 60 13.02 3.02 -16.95
N LEU A 61 11.79 3.40 -17.30
CA LEU A 61 11.35 3.48 -18.70
C LEU A 61 12.11 4.55 -19.47
N ARG A 62 12.40 5.70 -18.87
CA ARG A 62 13.24 6.74 -19.47
C ARG A 62 14.65 6.24 -19.74
N GLN A 63 15.29 5.55 -18.78
CA GLN A 63 16.61 4.94 -18.98
C GLN A 63 16.61 3.87 -20.06
N LEU A 64 15.55 3.08 -20.21
CA LEU A 64 15.40 2.14 -21.31
C LEU A 64 15.28 2.86 -22.65
N HIS A 65 14.51 3.94 -22.71
CA HIS A 65 14.39 4.76 -23.91
C HIS A 65 15.72 5.40 -24.32
N GLU A 66 16.48 5.93 -23.36
CA GLU A 66 17.81 6.51 -23.63
C GLU A 66 18.82 5.49 -24.17
N ARG A 67 18.77 4.24 -23.67
CA ARG A 67 19.70 3.18 -24.11
C ARG A 67 19.29 2.53 -25.43
N HIS A 68 18.01 2.41 -25.70
CA HIS A 68 17.46 1.63 -26.81
C HIS A 68 16.54 2.45 -27.72
N GLY A 69 16.80 3.75 -27.87
CA GLY A 69 15.92 4.72 -28.51
C GLY A 69 15.23 4.27 -29.80
N PRO A 70 15.94 3.78 -30.83
CA PRO A 70 15.33 3.34 -32.08
C PRO A 70 14.40 2.13 -31.93
N ASP A 71 14.80 1.16 -31.11
CA ASP A 71 14.04 -0.07 -30.88
C ASP A 71 12.88 0.17 -29.92
N PHE A 72 13.01 1.17 -29.06
CA PHE A 72 12.00 1.53 -28.07
C PHE A 72 10.84 2.33 -28.68
N ALA A 73 11.11 3.14 -29.71
CA ALA A 73 10.12 4.06 -30.27
C ALA A 73 8.78 3.43 -30.69
N PRO A 74 8.71 2.25 -31.35
CA PRO A 74 7.46 1.61 -31.73
C PRO A 74 6.76 0.89 -30.59
N LEU A 75 7.47 0.57 -29.50
CA LEU A 75 7.01 -0.30 -28.42
C LEU A 75 5.78 0.28 -27.67
N PRO A 76 5.72 1.55 -27.27
CA PRO A 76 4.55 2.12 -26.58
C PRO A 76 3.26 1.99 -27.39
N THR A 77 3.32 2.25 -28.70
CA THR A 77 2.17 2.15 -29.59
C THR A 77 1.72 0.69 -29.75
N ALA A 78 2.65 -0.23 -29.94
CA ALA A 78 2.35 -1.66 -30.00
C ALA A 78 1.73 -2.16 -28.70
N CYS A 79 2.27 -1.78 -27.54
CA CYS A 79 1.73 -2.11 -26.24
C CYS A 79 0.30 -1.57 -26.06
N LYS A 80 0.03 -0.34 -26.48
CA LYS A 80 -1.31 0.25 -26.43
C LYS A 80 -2.34 -0.53 -27.25
N GLN A 81 -1.92 -1.10 -28.37
CA GLN A 81 -2.80 -1.93 -29.23
C GLN A 81 -3.06 -3.31 -28.66
N VAL A 82 -2.07 -3.89 -27.97
CA VAL A 82 -2.16 -5.24 -27.41
C VAL A 82 -2.84 -5.27 -26.06
N LEU A 83 -2.70 -4.22 -25.25
CA LEU A 83 -3.23 -4.13 -23.89
C LEU A 83 -4.71 -4.52 -23.77
N PRO A 84 -5.65 -3.99 -24.59
CA PRO A 84 -7.06 -4.36 -24.49
C PRO A 84 -7.32 -5.84 -24.73
N LYS A 85 -6.54 -6.48 -25.60
CA LYS A 85 -6.65 -7.91 -25.87
C LYS A 85 -6.21 -8.76 -24.67
N LEU A 86 -5.16 -8.33 -23.98
CA LEU A 86 -4.67 -8.98 -22.76
C LEU A 86 -5.67 -8.82 -21.62
N GLU A 87 -6.21 -7.62 -21.45
CA GLU A 87 -7.25 -7.33 -20.45
C GLU A 87 -8.52 -8.18 -20.69
N GLN A 88 -8.96 -8.30 -21.94
CA GLN A 88 -10.09 -9.13 -22.29
C GLN A 88 -9.84 -10.61 -21.98
N ARG A 89 -8.63 -11.11 -22.21
CA ARG A 89 -8.25 -12.49 -21.84
C ARG A 89 -8.19 -12.69 -20.34
N TYR A 90 -7.73 -11.69 -19.62
CA TYR A 90 -7.72 -11.71 -18.15
C TYR A 90 -9.14 -11.75 -17.57
N LEU A 91 -10.05 -10.93 -18.11
CA LEU A 91 -11.45 -10.94 -17.71
C LEU A 91 -12.14 -12.28 -18.02
N ALA A 92 -11.86 -12.87 -19.18
CA ALA A 92 -12.38 -14.20 -19.52
C ALA A 92 -11.86 -15.29 -18.55
N LEU A 93 -10.59 -15.21 -18.14
CA LEU A 93 -10.02 -16.11 -17.14
C LEU A 93 -10.65 -15.91 -15.75
N LEU A 94 -10.94 -14.66 -15.36
CA LEU A 94 -11.64 -14.36 -14.12
C LEU A 94 -13.09 -14.90 -14.13
N SER A 95 -13.79 -14.80 -15.27
CA SER A 95 -15.14 -15.35 -15.42
C SER A 95 -15.15 -16.87 -15.30
N ASP A 96 -14.26 -17.57 -16.01
CA ASP A 96 -14.08 -19.03 -15.90
C ASP A 96 -13.72 -19.46 -14.47
N LEU A 97 -12.92 -18.68 -13.79
CA LEU A 97 -12.56 -18.89 -12.40
C LEU A 97 -13.77 -18.73 -11.46
N ALA A 98 -14.57 -17.69 -11.65
CA ALA A 98 -15.76 -17.44 -10.84
C ALA A 98 -16.81 -18.57 -11.01
N GLU A 99 -17.09 -18.97 -12.27
CA GLU A 99 -17.99 -20.09 -12.57
C GLU A 99 -17.53 -21.39 -11.88
N ARG A 100 -16.23 -21.69 -11.93
CA ARG A 100 -15.69 -22.89 -11.28
C ARG A 100 -15.72 -22.83 -9.76
N LEU A 101 -15.61 -21.64 -9.18
CA LEU A 101 -15.73 -21.45 -7.73
C LEU A 101 -17.19 -21.66 -7.26
N GLU A 102 -18.19 -21.27 -8.08
CA GLU A 102 -19.59 -21.52 -7.79
C GLU A 102 -19.94 -23.01 -7.84
N ASP A 103 -19.27 -23.78 -8.70
CA ASP A 103 -19.49 -25.24 -8.86
C ASP A 103 -18.81 -26.08 -7.76
N ILE A 104 -17.96 -25.50 -6.92
CA ILE A 104 -17.27 -26.21 -5.84
C ILE A 104 -18.14 -26.20 -4.57
N ASP A 105 -18.76 -27.33 -4.26
CA ASP A 105 -19.64 -27.49 -3.09
C ASP A 105 -18.88 -27.43 -1.74
N ASP A 106 -17.56 -27.67 -1.71
CA ASP A 106 -16.74 -27.74 -0.51
C ASP A 106 -15.48 -26.88 -0.64
N LEU A 107 -15.68 -25.58 -0.74
CA LEU A 107 -14.59 -24.60 -0.79
C LEU A 107 -13.89 -24.43 0.59
N ASP A 108 -14.55 -24.87 1.67
CA ASP A 108 -14.03 -24.83 3.02
C ASP A 108 -12.97 -25.92 3.26
N SER A 109 -12.84 -26.89 2.35
CA SER A 109 -11.78 -27.87 2.36
C SER A 109 -10.45 -27.25 1.94
N GLU A 110 -9.48 -27.22 2.86
CA GLU A 110 -8.12 -26.71 2.60
C GLU A 110 -7.48 -27.39 1.38
N PHE A 111 -7.74 -28.66 1.17
CA PHE A 111 -7.21 -29.42 0.03
C PHE A 111 -7.79 -28.95 -1.30
N THR A 112 -9.11 -28.77 -1.37
CA THR A 112 -9.80 -28.31 -2.58
C THR A 112 -9.37 -26.90 -2.98
N LEU A 113 -9.24 -26.03 -1.99
CA LEU A 113 -8.77 -24.65 -2.21
C LEU A 113 -7.29 -24.63 -2.67
N ALA A 114 -6.42 -25.46 -2.06
CA ALA A 114 -5.01 -25.53 -2.45
C ALA A 114 -4.85 -26.04 -3.90
N GLU A 115 -5.55 -27.11 -4.29
CA GLU A 115 -5.53 -27.64 -5.67
C GLU A 115 -6.03 -26.59 -6.68
N PHE A 116 -7.08 -25.86 -6.32
CA PHE A 116 -7.62 -24.79 -7.15
C PHE A 116 -6.61 -23.65 -7.33
N LEU A 117 -5.98 -23.18 -6.25
CA LEU A 117 -4.97 -22.14 -6.30
C LEU A 117 -3.73 -22.54 -7.09
N ASP A 118 -3.27 -23.78 -6.96
CA ASP A 118 -2.14 -24.32 -7.73
C ASP A 118 -2.44 -24.35 -9.24
N ARG A 119 -3.67 -24.63 -9.61
CA ARG A 119 -4.08 -24.71 -11.01
C ARG A 119 -4.26 -23.34 -11.68
N PHE A 120 -4.86 -22.38 -10.98
CA PHE A 120 -5.24 -21.08 -11.52
C PHE A 120 -4.31 -19.95 -11.12
N GLY A 121 -3.75 -20.00 -9.92
CA GLY A 121 -2.92 -18.95 -9.36
C GLY A 121 -1.75 -18.53 -10.24
N PRO A 122 -0.91 -19.45 -10.75
CA PRO A 122 0.21 -19.09 -11.61
C PRO A 122 -0.22 -18.40 -12.91
N LYS A 123 -1.29 -18.85 -13.52
CA LYS A 123 -1.81 -18.26 -14.78
C LYS A 123 -2.30 -16.83 -14.56
N MET A 124 -3.06 -16.61 -13.48
CA MET A 124 -3.57 -15.30 -13.09
C MET A 124 -2.44 -14.34 -12.78
N MET A 125 -1.45 -14.79 -12.01
CA MET A 125 -0.32 -13.97 -11.60
C MET A 125 0.54 -13.60 -12.81
N GLN A 126 0.86 -14.54 -13.69
CA GLN A 126 1.64 -14.29 -14.90
C GLN A 126 0.94 -13.31 -15.84
N LEU A 127 -0.35 -13.52 -16.10
CA LEU A 127 -1.11 -12.65 -17.00
C LEU A 127 -1.27 -11.25 -16.40
N GLY A 128 -1.57 -11.14 -15.11
CA GLY A 128 -1.62 -9.87 -14.40
C GLY A 128 -0.28 -9.12 -14.44
N HIS A 129 0.83 -9.83 -14.26
CA HIS A 129 2.16 -9.25 -14.38
C HIS A 129 2.45 -8.73 -15.81
N ILE A 130 2.13 -9.50 -16.83
CA ILE A 130 2.28 -9.09 -18.24
C ILE A 130 1.43 -7.85 -18.54
N ILE A 131 0.18 -7.81 -18.09
CA ILE A 131 -0.71 -6.65 -18.26
C ILE A 131 -0.11 -5.40 -17.62
N ASN A 132 0.42 -5.51 -16.41
CA ASN A 132 1.09 -4.40 -15.74
C ASN A 132 2.31 -3.90 -16.52
N GLN A 133 3.15 -4.79 -17.00
CA GLN A 133 4.33 -4.43 -17.79
C GLN A 133 3.93 -3.74 -19.11
N VAL A 134 3.02 -4.36 -19.86
CA VAL A 134 2.52 -3.81 -21.12
C VAL A 134 1.80 -2.48 -20.89
N GLY A 135 1.04 -2.35 -19.80
CA GLY A 135 0.35 -1.12 -19.41
C GLY A 135 1.31 0.04 -19.12
N MET A 136 2.44 -0.22 -18.47
CA MET A 136 3.47 0.80 -18.25
C MET A 136 4.00 1.38 -19.58
N PHE A 137 4.32 0.52 -20.55
CA PHE A 137 4.77 0.95 -21.88
C PHE A 137 3.65 1.64 -22.67
N ALA A 138 2.43 1.11 -22.63
CA ALA A 138 1.27 1.69 -23.31
C ALA A 138 0.97 3.13 -22.87
N ASN A 139 1.22 3.46 -21.59
CA ASN A 139 1.02 4.80 -21.05
C ASN A 139 2.03 5.83 -21.58
N LEU A 140 3.14 5.39 -22.18
CA LEU A 140 4.12 6.26 -22.83
C LEU A 140 3.75 6.57 -24.28
N ALA A 141 2.76 5.89 -24.84
CA ALA A 141 2.29 6.18 -26.19
C ALA A 141 1.73 7.62 -26.27
N PRO A 142 2.05 8.36 -27.33
CA PRO A 142 1.53 9.69 -27.51
C PRO A 142 0.00 9.67 -27.48
N LYS A 143 -0.61 10.62 -26.77
CA LYS A 143 -2.05 10.81 -26.81
C LYS A 143 -2.44 11.18 -28.25
N PRO A 144 -3.52 10.59 -28.79
CA PRO A 144 -4.05 11.08 -30.04
C PRO A 144 -4.42 12.55 -29.84
N GLU A 145 -3.88 13.42 -30.66
CA GLU A 145 -4.30 14.82 -30.67
C GLU A 145 -5.81 14.86 -30.95
N PRO A 146 -6.58 15.64 -30.18
CA PRO A 146 -7.99 15.81 -30.47
C PRO A 146 -8.10 16.49 -31.83
N ALA A 147 -8.75 15.81 -32.76
CA ALA A 147 -9.07 16.36 -34.07
C ALA A 147 -10.05 17.53 -33.96
#